data_e4dff10f4689af21fd3b16e11223be44
#
_entry.id   e4dff10f4689af21fd3b16e11223be44
#
_cell.length_a   1.000
_cell.length_b   1.000
_cell.length_c   1.000
_cell.angle_alpha   90.00
_cell.angle_beta   90.00
_cell.angle_gamma   90.00
#
_symmetry.space_group_name_H-M   'P 1'
#
loop_
_entity.id
_entity.type
_entity.pdbx_description
1 polymer ?
#
loop_
_entity_poly.entity_id
_entity_poly.type
_entity_poly.pdbx_seq_one_letter_code
_entity_poly.pdbx_strand_id
1 'polypeptide(L)'
;MLRHRNKRSEAAAQEAPARPLHGVNLSGWLVLEPWVTPSLFAGTGAFTELELAGSIEPGRYRDMIERHREAFVDERDFARIAARGFDAVRLQVPWFVFGEDGPMPGPSAGCIGYVDAAFDWAEAAGVSVLLDVAVAPGADAASPASFFGDIGAFRQCMLDVVAELASRYAARENFLGIEPIDEVQGRSRRGLSLVEGVPPHLLRNFYRDAYEALRDAAGTRPVLVLHDACLPDAWRAFMSPARYVNVWLDSHIYHYAESMNAAGPAGVRKLADASAAYVARARKSGLPVMVGEWSSALPLADAGMTPEGRIALERVYTAGQMGAFGGCAGWFFQTWKTEGRLSSWDARVALSSFETGMFD
;
A
#
# COMPACT_ATOMS: atom_id res chain seq x y z
N MET A 1 12.73 -9.43 52.79
CA MET A 1 12.45 -10.27 51.62
C MET A 1 11.10 -9.87 51.05
N LEU A 2 11.07 -8.95 50.12
CA LEU A 2 9.86 -8.53 49.39
C LEU A 2 9.95 -9.09 47.99
N ARG A 3 9.09 -10.07 47.70
CA ARG A 3 8.95 -10.67 46.35
C ARG A 3 8.21 -9.65 45.48
N HIS A 4 8.93 -9.02 44.54
CA HIS A 4 8.32 -8.34 43.42
C HIS A 4 7.66 -9.38 42.50
N ARG A 5 6.35 -9.47 42.56
CA ARG A 5 5.52 -10.13 41.55
C ARG A 5 5.52 -9.27 40.30
N ASN A 6 6.34 -9.66 39.34
CA ASN A 6 6.23 -9.17 37.97
C ASN A 6 4.85 -9.59 37.43
N LYS A 7 3.91 -8.65 37.39
CA LYS A 7 2.70 -8.80 36.57
C LYS A 7 3.16 -8.71 35.13
N ARG A 8 3.39 -9.87 34.51
CA ARG A 8 3.35 -9.94 33.04
C ARG A 8 1.95 -9.49 32.66
N SER A 9 1.84 -8.35 31.97
CA SER A 9 0.64 -7.95 31.24
C SER A 9 0.35 -9.10 30.27
N GLU A 10 -0.83 -9.72 30.39
CA GLU A 10 -1.34 -10.60 29.36
C GLU A 10 -1.43 -9.75 28.09
N ALA A 11 -0.57 -10.05 27.14
CA ALA A 11 -0.67 -9.48 25.81
C ALA A 11 -2.01 -9.95 25.25
N ALA A 12 -2.94 -9.01 25.05
CA ALA A 12 -4.16 -9.28 24.32
C ALA A 12 -3.77 -9.91 22.98
N ALA A 13 -4.37 -11.04 22.65
CA ALA A 13 -4.19 -11.65 21.34
C ALA A 13 -4.52 -10.62 20.28
N GLN A 14 -3.72 -10.55 19.26
CA GLN A 14 -3.95 -9.65 18.12
C GLN A 14 -5.23 -10.10 17.42
N GLU A 15 -6.33 -9.43 17.70
CA GLU A 15 -7.58 -9.69 17.00
C GLU A 15 -7.54 -8.92 15.67
N ALA A 16 -7.82 -9.64 14.58
CA ALA A 16 -8.20 -8.99 13.33
C ALA A 16 -9.37 -8.04 13.61
N PRO A 17 -9.55 -6.96 12.84
CA PRO A 17 -10.69 -6.09 13.04
C PRO A 17 -11.98 -6.91 13.04
N ALA A 18 -12.96 -6.48 13.83
CA ALA A 18 -14.23 -7.22 14.02
C ALA A 18 -14.96 -7.50 12.70
N ARG A 19 -14.70 -6.67 11.68
CA ARG A 19 -15.07 -6.88 10.28
C ARG A 19 -13.90 -6.49 9.39
N PRO A 20 -13.75 -7.10 8.19
CA PRO A 20 -12.75 -6.68 7.21
C PRO A 20 -12.85 -5.19 6.91
N LEU A 21 -11.72 -4.51 6.79
CA LEU A 21 -11.68 -3.13 6.31
C LEU A 21 -11.73 -3.11 4.78
N HIS A 22 -12.50 -2.20 4.24
CA HIS A 22 -12.56 -1.97 2.80
C HIS A 22 -12.03 -0.57 2.51
N GLY A 23 -11.00 -0.50 1.70
CA GLY A 23 -10.30 0.75 1.45
C GLY A 23 -9.96 0.99 -0.01
N VAL A 24 -9.40 2.17 -0.25
CA VAL A 24 -8.82 2.57 -1.54
C VAL A 24 -7.44 3.16 -1.34
N ASN A 25 -6.55 2.94 -2.29
CA ASN A 25 -5.26 3.62 -2.36
C ASN A 25 -5.46 5.05 -2.92
N LEU A 26 -4.68 6.00 -2.41
CA LEU A 26 -4.61 7.37 -2.94
C LEU A 26 -3.34 7.56 -3.77
N SER A 27 -3.16 6.70 -4.77
CA SER A 27 -1.99 6.69 -5.65
C SER A 27 -1.97 7.89 -6.60
N GLY A 28 -0.77 8.28 -7.01
CA GLY A 28 -0.56 9.39 -7.95
C GLY A 28 -0.78 10.78 -7.34
N TRP A 29 -1.03 10.90 -6.05
CA TRP A 29 -1.23 12.19 -5.37
C TRP A 29 0.07 12.71 -4.75
N LEU A 30 0.56 12.09 -3.67
CA LEU A 30 1.79 12.48 -2.97
C LEU A 30 3.01 11.69 -3.45
N VAL A 31 2.79 10.52 -3.98
CA VAL A 31 3.73 9.72 -4.76
C VAL A 31 3.24 9.70 -6.20
N LEU A 32 4.06 10.21 -7.11
CA LEU A 32 3.65 10.34 -8.52
C LEU A 32 3.86 9.04 -9.29
N GLU A 33 2.84 8.66 -10.04
CA GLU A 33 2.86 7.47 -10.88
C GLU A 33 2.41 7.82 -12.31
N PRO A 34 3.26 7.60 -13.34
CA PRO A 34 2.94 7.98 -14.72
C PRO A 34 1.65 7.40 -15.28
N TRP A 35 1.24 6.22 -14.82
CA TRP A 35 0.00 5.59 -15.27
C TRP A 35 -1.25 6.20 -14.62
N VAL A 36 -1.12 6.81 -13.43
CA VAL A 36 -2.21 7.50 -12.72
C VAL A 36 -2.38 8.92 -13.25
N THR A 37 -1.26 9.64 -13.41
CA THR A 37 -1.21 11.06 -13.78
C THR A 37 -0.26 11.31 -14.97
N PRO A 38 -0.55 10.71 -16.15
CA PRO A 38 0.35 10.76 -17.30
C PRO A 38 0.65 12.17 -17.81
N SER A 39 -0.24 13.15 -17.57
CA SER A 39 -0.01 14.52 -18.03
C SER A 39 1.21 15.18 -17.38
N LEU A 40 1.53 14.83 -16.12
CA LEU A 40 2.70 15.35 -15.41
C LEU A 40 4.02 14.91 -16.04
N PHE A 41 4.03 13.73 -16.62
CA PHE A 41 5.21 13.10 -17.23
C PHE A 41 5.33 13.33 -18.75
N ALA A 42 4.31 13.92 -19.36
CA ALA A 42 4.24 14.09 -20.81
C ALA A 42 5.43 14.88 -21.36
N GLY A 43 6.15 14.27 -22.32
CA GLY A 43 7.29 14.90 -22.99
C GLY A 43 8.59 14.96 -22.17
N THR A 44 8.65 14.37 -20.97
CA THR A 44 9.85 14.40 -20.12
C THR A 44 10.72 13.14 -20.26
N GLY A 45 10.12 12.00 -20.58
CA GLY A 45 10.78 10.70 -20.55
C GLY A 45 11.03 10.14 -19.12
N ALA A 46 10.55 10.82 -18.09
CA ALA A 46 10.66 10.40 -16.70
C ALA A 46 9.59 9.36 -16.35
N PHE A 47 9.93 8.44 -15.45
CA PHE A 47 9.04 7.41 -14.89
C PHE A 47 8.84 7.53 -13.38
N THR A 48 9.66 8.36 -12.71
CA THR A 48 9.58 8.63 -11.28
C THR A 48 9.58 10.12 -11.00
N GLU A 49 9.14 10.54 -9.81
CA GLU A 49 9.20 11.94 -9.41
C GLU A 49 10.65 12.47 -9.34
N LEU A 50 11.61 11.62 -8.96
CA LEU A 50 13.04 11.99 -8.94
C LEU A 50 13.57 12.31 -10.34
N GLU A 51 13.25 11.46 -11.32
CA GLU A 51 13.62 11.68 -12.71
C GLU A 51 12.90 12.91 -13.28
N LEU A 52 11.62 13.10 -12.95
CA LEU A 52 10.83 14.25 -13.35
C LEU A 52 11.45 15.55 -12.82
N ALA A 53 11.80 15.59 -11.54
CA ALA A 53 12.48 16.74 -10.92
C ALA A 53 13.83 17.06 -11.58
N GLY A 54 14.55 16.02 -12.01
CA GLY A 54 15.82 16.18 -12.75
C GLY A 54 15.67 16.59 -14.22
N SER A 55 14.47 16.42 -14.81
CA SER A 55 14.23 16.65 -16.23
C SER A 55 13.70 18.05 -16.57
N ILE A 56 13.26 18.82 -15.58
CA ILE A 56 12.68 20.15 -15.75
C ILE A 56 13.31 21.16 -14.79
N GLU A 57 13.12 22.45 -15.07
CA GLU A 57 13.67 23.54 -14.26
C GLU A 57 13.05 23.49 -12.83
N PRO A 58 13.85 23.65 -11.76
CA PRO A 58 13.40 23.46 -10.37
C PRO A 58 12.19 24.27 -9.93
N GLY A 59 12.08 25.56 -10.33
CA GLY A 59 10.94 26.39 -10.02
C GLY A 59 9.67 25.90 -10.73
N ARG A 60 9.80 25.54 -12.01
CA ARG A 60 8.67 24.99 -12.78
C ARG A 60 8.22 23.62 -12.22
N TYR A 61 9.17 22.79 -11.81
CA TYR A 61 8.85 21.53 -11.14
C TYR A 61 8.04 21.78 -9.87
N ARG A 62 8.50 22.66 -8.99
CA ARG A 62 7.83 23.00 -7.73
C ARG A 62 6.40 23.49 -7.97
N ASP A 63 6.23 24.47 -8.85
CA ASP A 63 4.90 25.01 -9.19
C ASP A 63 3.94 23.94 -9.77
N MET A 64 4.47 23.00 -10.52
CA MET A 64 3.69 21.93 -11.11
C MET A 64 3.23 20.94 -10.04
N ILE A 65 4.13 20.54 -9.14
CA ILE A 65 3.82 19.57 -8.07
C ILE A 65 2.85 20.16 -7.05
N GLU A 66 3.03 21.43 -6.66
CA GLU A 66 2.11 22.11 -5.74
C GLU A 66 0.70 22.16 -6.33
N ARG A 67 0.55 22.64 -7.56
CA ARG A 67 -0.77 22.65 -8.25
C ARG A 67 -1.39 21.27 -8.37
N HIS A 68 -0.57 20.24 -8.63
CA HIS A 68 -1.07 18.87 -8.68
C HIS A 68 -1.60 18.41 -7.32
N ARG A 69 -0.80 18.58 -6.26
CA ARG A 69 -1.16 18.17 -4.90
C ARG A 69 -2.40 18.88 -4.38
N GLU A 70 -2.54 20.17 -4.70
CA GLU A 70 -3.73 20.96 -4.35
C GLU A 70 -5.01 20.53 -5.08
N ALA A 71 -4.88 20.08 -6.34
CA ALA A 71 -6.03 19.83 -7.20
C ALA A 71 -6.43 18.36 -7.34
N PHE A 72 -5.48 17.42 -7.17
CA PHE A 72 -5.74 16.03 -7.51
C PHE A 72 -6.61 15.31 -6.48
N VAL A 73 -6.35 15.47 -5.17
CA VAL A 73 -7.23 14.93 -4.10
C VAL A 73 -7.66 16.06 -3.19
N ASP A 74 -8.95 16.11 -2.83
CA ASP A 74 -9.53 17.13 -1.96
C ASP A 74 -10.50 16.51 -0.92
N GLU A 75 -11.01 17.33 -0.01
CA GLU A 75 -11.97 16.94 1.04
C GLU A 75 -13.21 16.22 0.46
N ARG A 76 -13.67 16.63 -0.74
CA ARG A 76 -14.83 16.01 -1.39
C ARG A 76 -14.55 14.58 -1.83
N ASP A 77 -13.30 14.24 -2.10
CA ASP A 77 -12.91 12.86 -2.39
C ASP A 77 -13.09 11.99 -1.16
N PHE A 78 -12.68 12.44 0.03
CA PHE A 78 -12.87 11.70 1.28
C PHE A 78 -14.37 11.52 1.62
N ALA A 79 -15.18 12.57 1.45
CA ALA A 79 -16.63 12.45 1.60
C ALA A 79 -17.25 11.42 0.64
N ARG A 80 -16.76 11.34 -0.61
CA ARG A 80 -17.23 10.36 -1.61
C ARG A 80 -16.73 8.94 -1.31
N ILE A 81 -15.51 8.80 -0.79
CA ILE A 81 -14.95 7.52 -0.33
C ILE A 81 -15.85 6.95 0.77
N ALA A 82 -16.12 7.75 1.81
CA ALA A 82 -17.02 7.37 2.90
C ALA A 82 -18.43 7.03 2.41
N ALA A 83 -19.02 7.88 1.54
CA ALA A 83 -20.35 7.68 0.98
C ALA A 83 -20.48 6.39 0.13
N ARG A 84 -19.34 5.84 -0.33
CA ARG A 84 -19.29 4.54 -1.03
C ARG A 84 -19.08 3.35 -0.09
N GLY A 85 -19.01 3.58 1.22
CA GLY A 85 -18.85 2.54 2.23
C GLY A 85 -17.41 2.09 2.44
N PHE A 86 -16.41 2.85 1.98
CA PHE A 86 -15.03 2.57 2.33
C PHE A 86 -14.71 3.05 3.75
N ASP A 87 -13.99 2.22 4.48
CA ASP A 87 -13.62 2.43 5.88
C ASP A 87 -12.29 3.13 6.04
N ALA A 88 -11.43 2.99 5.04
CA ALA A 88 -10.04 3.43 5.12
C ALA A 88 -9.49 3.90 3.76
N VAL A 89 -8.45 4.73 3.83
CA VAL A 89 -7.56 5.02 2.72
C VAL A 89 -6.15 4.54 3.04
N ARG A 90 -5.44 3.98 2.04
CA ARG A 90 -3.98 3.78 2.10
C ARG A 90 -3.33 4.94 1.37
N LEU A 91 -2.64 5.78 2.13
CA LEU A 91 -2.03 7.01 1.67
C LEU A 91 -0.54 6.80 1.46
N GLN A 92 -0.14 6.72 0.20
CA GLN A 92 1.25 6.62 -0.20
C GLN A 92 1.98 7.94 0.03
N VAL A 93 3.14 7.88 0.69
CA VAL A 93 4.02 9.02 0.94
C VAL A 93 5.45 8.68 0.55
N PRO A 94 6.23 9.64 0.03
CA PRO A 94 7.64 9.41 -0.26
C PRO A 94 8.50 9.59 0.99
N TRP A 95 9.73 9.05 0.99
CA TRP A 95 10.70 9.25 2.05
C TRP A 95 11.03 10.73 2.32
N PHE A 96 10.87 11.59 1.32
CA PHE A 96 11.07 13.04 1.44
C PHE A 96 9.80 13.81 1.81
N VAL A 97 8.84 13.17 2.46
CA VAL A 97 7.56 13.76 2.87
C VAL A 97 7.70 15.05 3.68
N PHE A 98 8.73 15.17 4.50
CA PHE A 98 9.06 16.36 5.31
C PHE A 98 9.87 17.43 4.57
N GLY A 99 10.26 17.19 3.31
CA GLY A 99 11.06 18.14 2.53
C GLY A 99 12.44 18.43 3.13
N GLU A 100 12.77 19.71 3.28
CA GLU A 100 14.08 20.15 3.82
C GLU A 100 14.24 19.85 5.32
N ASP A 101 13.12 19.72 6.05
CA ASP A 101 13.11 19.39 7.48
C ASP A 101 13.21 17.88 7.73
N GLY A 102 13.22 17.08 6.68
CA GLY A 102 13.25 15.62 6.78
C GLY A 102 14.64 15.03 7.05
N PRO A 103 14.71 13.74 7.36
CA PRO A 103 15.96 13.03 7.65
C PRO A 103 16.98 13.07 6.49
N MET A 104 16.51 13.25 5.26
CA MET A 104 17.31 13.33 4.06
C MET A 104 16.67 14.28 3.05
N PRO A 105 17.42 15.16 2.37
CA PRO A 105 16.86 16.07 1.37
C PRO A 105 16.26 15.33 0.18
N GLY A 106 15.08 15.74 -0.22
CA GLY A 106 14.34 15.22 -1.39
C GLY A 106 14.31 16.22 -2.54
N PRO A 107 13.61 15.88 -3.64
CA PRO A 107 13.53 16.69 -4.85
C PRO A 107 12.59 17.90 -4.70
N SER A 108 11.75 17.92 -3.68
CA SER A 108 10.71 18.95 -3.49
C SER A 108 10.68 19.47 -2.05
N ALA A 109 9.86 20.50 -1.82
CA ALA A 109 9.61 21.05 -0.49
C ALA A 109 8.86 20.10 0.47
N GLY A 110 8.65 18.85 0.08
CA GLY A 110 7.90 17.87 0.86
C GLY A 110 6.39 17.97 0.63
N CYS A 111 5.65 17.15 1.38
CA CYS A 111 4.19 17.09 1.23
C CYS A 111 3.46 16.86 2.56
N ILE A 112 4.14 17.06 3.70
CA ILE A 112 3.57 16.77 5.02
C ILE A 112 2.28 17.56 5.31
N GLY A 113 2.14 18.78 4.81
CA GLY A 113 0.91 19.57 4.96
C GLY A 113 -0.30 18.94 4.26
N TYR A 114 -0.10 18.23 3.16
CA TYR A 114 -1.17 17.47 2.49
C TYR A 114 -1.52 16.20 3.24
N VAL A 115 -0.54 15.58 3.91
CA VAL A 115 -0.81 14.44 4.81
C VAL A 115 -1.65 14.89 5.99
N ASP A 116 -1.33 16.05 6.61
CA ASP A 116 -2.15 16.63 7.68
C ASP A 116 -3.59 16.88 7.22
N ALA A 117 -3.77 17.49 6.06
CA ALA A 117 -5.08 17.74 5.47
C ALA A 117 -5.84 16.42 5.20
N ALA A 118 -5.15 15.38 4.72
CA ALA A 118 -5.75 14.05 4.53
C ALA A 118 -6.28 13.46 5.83
N PHE A 119 -5.55 13.59 6.94
CA PHE A 119 -6.02 13.16 8.25
C PHE A 119 -7.24 13.94 8.74
N ASP A 120 -7.27 15.26 8.52
CA ASP A 120 -8.42 16.11 8.89
C ASP A 120 -9.67 15.76 8.06
N TRP A 121 -9.52 15.60 6.75
CA TRP A 121 -10.62 15.21 5.85
C TRP A 121 -11.12 13.77 6.12
N ALA A 122 -10.20 12.86 6.41
CA ALA A 122 -10.55 11.49 6.78
C ALA A 122 -11.32 11.43 8.09
N GLU A 123 -10.89 12.19 9.12
CA GLU A 123 -11.59 12.29 10.40
C GLU A 123 -13.00 12.84 10.24
N ALA A 124 -13.15 13.93 9.49
CA ALA A 124 -14.45 14.53 9.17
C ALA A 124 -15.39 13.57 8.41
N ALA A 125 -14.83 12.68 7.59
CA ALA A 125 -15.56 11.68 6.83
C ALA A 125 -15.77 10.35 7.57
N GLY A 126 -15.17 10.16 8.75
CA GLY A 126 -15.22 8.90 9.49
C GLY A 126 -14.40 7.77 8.86
N VAL A 127 -13.32 8.12 8.15
CA VAL A 127 -12.43 7.20 7.42
C VAL A 127 -11.09 7.11 8.13
N SER A 128 -10.51 5.91 8.22
CA SER A 128 -9.17 5.70 8.77
C SER A 128 -8.08 5.91 7.71
N VAL A 129 -6.86 6.27 8.17
CA VAL A 129 -5.70 6.45 7.30
C VAL A 129 -4.62 5.42 7.65
N LEU A 130 -4.25 4.60 6.68
CA LEU A 130 -3.05 3.78 6.67
C LEU A 130 -1.98 4.53 5.87
N LEU A 131 -0.89 4.93 6.52
CA LEU A 131 0.25 5.51 5.82
C LEU A 131 1.09 4.40 5.18
N ASP A 132 1.57 4.65 3.98
CA ASP A 132 2.46 3.77 3.26
C ASP A 132 3.67 4.54 2.76
N VAL A 133 4.87 4.18 3.20
CA VAL A 133 6.11 4.81 2.73
C VAL A 133 6.54 4.14 1.43
N ALA A 134 5.89 4.55 0.34
CA ALA A 134 5.94 3.87 -0.95
C ALA A 134 7.24 4.10 -1.75
N VAL A 135 8.00 5.14 -1.42
CA VAL A 135 9.28 5.42 -2.10
C VAL A 135 10.39 5.51 -1.08
N ALA A 136 11.43 4.71 -1.26
CA ALA A 136 12.63 4.68 -0.43
C ALA A 136 13.82 5.38 -1.12
N PRO A 137 14.73 6.04 -0.36
CA PRO A 137 15.92 6.63 -0.94
C PRO A 137 16.81 5.56 -1.57
N GLY A 138 17.36 5.84 -2.75
CA GLY A 138 18.20 4.92 -3.51
C GLY A 138 17.48 3.71 -4.11
N ALA A 139 16.18 3.58 -3.93
CA ALA A 139 15.39 2.59 -4.63
C ALA A 139 15.07 3.10 -6.05
N ASP A 140 15.43 2.31 -7.05
CA ASP A 140 15.03 2.51 -8.43
C ASP A 140 14.55 1.19 -9.03
N ALA A 141 13.90 1.26 -10.20
CA ALA A 141 13.41 0.09 -10.89
C ALA A 141 14.54 -0.90 -11.30
N ALA A 142 15.78 -0.42 -11.42
CA ALA A 142 16.92 -1.22 -11.83
C ALA A 142 17.59 -1.92 -10.63
N SER A 143 17.45 -1.37 -9.42
CA SER A 143 18.10 -1.91 -8.23
C SER A 143 17.23 -1.77 -6.97
N PRO A 144 16.12 -2.50 -6.86
CA PRO A 144 15.27 -2.46 -5.67
C PRO A 144 15.98 -2.94 -4.40
N ALA A 145 17.12 -3.62 -4.53
CA ALA A 145 17.95 -4.06 -3.42
C ALA A 145 18.96 -3.00 -2.96
N SER A 146 19.17 -1.89 -3.67
CA SER A 146 20.17 -0.86 -3.33
C SER A 146 19.88 -0.22 -1.98
N PHE A 147 18.61 -0.03 -1.64
CA PHE A 147 18.18 0.41 -0.32
C PHE A 147 18.77 -0.42 0.84
N PHE A 148 18.91 -1.73 0.66
CA PHE A 148 19.45 -2.64 1.67
C PHE A 148 20.97 -2.92 1.49
N GLY A 149 21.52 -2.66 0.31
CA GLY A 149 22.94 -2.95 -0.02
C GLY A 149 23.89 -1.85 0.35
N ASP A 150 23.49 -0.61 0.14
CA ASP A 150 24.33 0.53 0.36
C ASP A 150 24.10 1.16 1.69
N ILE A 151 23.39 0.55 2.65
CA ILE A 151 23.71 1.16 3.70
C ILE A 151 22.83 1.84 4.61
N GLY A 152 23.30 1.74 5.73
CA GLY A 152 22.85 2.32 6.95
C GLY A 152 22.16 3.69 6.84
N ALA A 153 22.58 4.56 5.97
CA ALA A 153 22.01 5.90 5.81
C ALA A 153 20.58 5.87 5.21
N PHE A 154 20.35 5.11 4.13
CA PHE A 154 19.01 5.02 3.51
C PHE A 154 18.02 4.29 4.41
N ARG A 155 18.49 3.20 5.00
CA ARG A 155 17.70 2.43 5.94
C ARG A 155 17.34 3.26 7.18
N GLN A 156 18.31 4.03 7.72
CA GLN A 156 18.06 4.91 8.86
C GLN A 156 17.07 6.01 8.51
N CYS A 157 17.22 6.64 7.34
CA CYS A 157 16.24 7.62 6.83
C CYS A 157 14.80 7.08 6.85
N MET A 158 14.59 5.85 6.39
CA MET A 158 13.25 5.23 6.40
C MET A 158 12.74 5.00 7.83
N LEU A 159 13.60 4.59 8.75
CA LEU A 159 13.21 4.41 10.16
C LEU A 159 12.87 5.75 10.82
N ASP A 160 13.62 6.80 10.52
CA ASP A 160 13.39 8.15 11.03
C ASP A 160 12.06 8.71 10.46
N VAL A 161 11.79 8.52 9.16
CA VAL A 161 10.49 8.88 8.54
C VAL A 161 9.33 8.16 9.21
N VAL A 162 9.47 6.85 9.47
CA VAL A 162 8.45 6.07 10.17
C VAL A 162 8.21 6.61 11.59
N ALA A 163 9.27 6.88 12.35
CA ALA A 163 9.18 7.40 13.71
C ALA A 163 8.52 8.78 13.75
N GLU A 164 8.89 9.66 12.81
CA GLU A 164 8.38 11.03 12.76
C GLU A 164 6.92 11.09 12.35
N LEU A 165 6.51 10.33 11.31
CA LEU A 165 5.10 10.16 10.94
C LEU A 165 4.29 9.54 12.09
N ALA A 166 4.80 8.49 12.72
CA ALA A 166 4.14 7.85 13.83
C ALA A 166 3.93 8.79 15.01
N SER A 167 4.96 9.57 15.38
CA SER A 167 4.88 10.57 16.45
C SER A 167 3.87 11.67 16.13
N ARG A 168 3.85 12.15 14.89
CA ARG A 168 2.95 13.22 14.45
C ARG A 168 1.48 12.83 14.56
N TYR A 169 1.15 11.58 14.22
CA TYR A 169 -0.24 11.10 14.17
C TYR A 169 -0.61 10.19 15.35
N ALA A 170 0.26 10.01 16.34
CA ALA A 170 0.03 9.14 17.51
C ALA A 170 -1.30 9.41 18.23
N ALA A 171 -1.70 10.68 18.33
CA ALA A 171 -2.93 11.09 19.01
C ALA A 171 -4.19 11.02 18.14
N ARG A 172 -4.06 10.80 16.83
CA ARG A 172 -5.20 10.74 15.92
C ARG A 172 -5.91 9.40 16.02
N GLU A 173 -7.20 9.39 16.32
CA GLU A 173 -8.00 8.16 16.41
C GLU A 173 -8.14 7.45 15.04
N ASN A 174 -8.15 8.22 13.96
CA ASN A 174 -8.21 7.73 12.59
C ASN A 174 -6.85 7.29 12.02
N PHE A 175 -5.76 7.30 12.81
CA PHE A 175 -4.49 6.71 12.41
C PHE A 175 -4.55 5.19 12.56
N LEU A 176 -4.79 4.49 11.45
CA LEU A 176 -4.84 3.02 11.40
C LEU A 176 -3.46 2.41 11.65
N GLY A 177 -2.43 2.94 11.00
CA GLY A 177 -1.08 2.40 11.10
C GLY A 177 -0.15 2.87 10.00
N ILE A 178 0.99 2.19 9.86
CA ILE A 178 2.01 2.50 8.87
C ILE A 178 2.59 1.23 8.23
N GLU A 179 2.79 1.27 6.93
CA GLU A 179 3.58 0.35 6.15
C GLU A 179 4.93 1.03 5.87
N PRO A 180 6.05 0.49 6.40
CA PRO A 180 7.32 1.21 6.41
C PRO A 180 8.08 1.13 5.10
N ILE A 181 7.68 0.28 4.17
CA ILE A 181 8.21 0.13 2.81
C ILE A 181 7.24 -0.66 1.95
N ASP A 182 6.98 -0.14 0.76
CA ASP A 182 6.09 -0.73 -0.23
C ASP A 182 6.82 -1.57 -1.28
N GLU A 183 6.10 -2.51 -1.89
CA GLU A 183 6.46 -3.32 -3.08
C GLU A 183 7.91 -3.86 -3.13
N VAL A 184 8.46 -4.23 -2.00
CA VAL A 184 9.80 -4.83 -1.95
C VAL A 184 9.78 -6.20 -2.60
N GLN A 185 10.55 -6.37 -3.67
CA GLN A 185 10.76 -7.68 -4.26
C GLN A 185 11.73 -8.51 -3.41
N GLY A 186 11.24 -9.61 -2.85
CA GLY A 186 12.09 -10.55 -2.10
C GLY A 186 12.92 -11.46 -3.01
N ARG A 187 14.19 -11.67 -2.65
CA ARG A 187 15.05 -12.64 -3.33
C ARG A 187 14.50 -14.06 -3.16
N SER A 188 14.31 -14.77 -4.25
CA SER A 188 13.73 -16.10 -4.25
C SER A 188 14.32 -17.00 -5.34
N ARG A 189 13.92 -18.28 -5.34
CA ARG A 189 14.20 -19.21 -6.43
C ARG A 189 12.90 -19.70 -7.05
N ARG A 190 12.83 -19.60 -8.36
CA ARG A 190 11.73 -20.18 -9.15
C ARG A 190 12.31 -21.32 -10.00
N GLY A 191 12.23 -22.54 -9.49
CA GLY A 191 12.95 -23.70 -10.06
C GLY A 191 14.46 -23.50 -9.97
N LEU A 192 15.16 -23.52 -11.12
CA LEU A 192 16.62 -23.29 -11.21
C LEU A 192 16.99 -21.79 -11.32
N SER A 193 16.03 -20.92 -11.59
CA SER A 193 16.27 -19.50 -11.77
C SER A 193 16.27 -18.76 -10.43
N LEU A 194 17.25 -17.86 -10.26
CA LEU A 194 17.28 -16.91 -9.16
C LEU A 194 16.41 -15.71 -9.56
N VAL A 195 15.46 -15.34 -8.70
CA VAL A 195 14.74 -14.05 -8.79
C VAL A 195 15.48 -13.07 -7.90
N GLU A 196 16.04 -12.03 -8.51
CA GLU A 196 16.75 -10.99 -7.79
C GLU A 196 15.80 -10.22 -6.87
N GLY A 197 16.34 -9.69 -5.79
CA GLY A 197 15.57 -8.93 -4.81
C GLY A 197 16.27 -8.89 -3.45
N VAL A 198 15.59 -8.36 -2.46
CA VAL A 198 16.09 -8.19 -1.10
C VAL A 198 16.19 -9.55 -0.39
N PRO A 199 17.32 -9.89 0.20
CA PRO A 199 17.43 -11.08 1.04
C PRO A 199 16.44 -11.03 2.21
N PRO A 200 15.61 -12.07 2.43
CA PRO A 200 14.56 -12.04 3.45
C PRO A 200 15.03 -11.72 4.87
N HIS A 201 16.27 -12.05 5.23
CA HIS A 201 16.80 -11.75 6.55
C HIS A 201 17.06 -10.25 6.77
N LEU A 202 17.45 -9.50 5.72
CA LEU A 202 17.64 -8.06 5.79
C LEU A 202 16.30 -7.34 5.96
N LEU A 203 15.29 -7.76 5.20
CA LEU A 203 13.95 -7.22 5.30
C LEU A 203 13.32 -7.51 6.68
N ARG A 204 13.51 -8.72 7.21
CA ARG A 204 13.06 -9.06 8.58
C ARG A 204 13.72 -8.20 9.65
N ASN A 205 15.01 -7.87 9.51
CA ASN A 205 15.69 -6.98 10.44
C ASN A 205 15.12 -5.56 10.36
N PHE A 206 14.91 -5.06 9.13
CA PHE A 206 14.29 -3.75 8.92
C PHE A 206 12.89 -3.67 9.56
N TYR A 207 12.05 -4.67 9.37
CA TYR A 207 10.71 -4.69 9.98
C TYR A 207 10.71 -4.75 11.52
N ARG A 208 11.70 -5.42 12.12
CA ARG A 208 11.83 -5.37 13.59
C ARG A 208 12.18 -3.98 14.09
N ASP A 209 13.11 -3.31 13.40
CA ASP A 209 13.52 -1.96 13.79
C ASP A 209 12.41 -0.94 13.51
N ALA A 210 11.66 -1.10 12.42
CA ALA A 210 10.46 -0.30 12.14
C ALA A 210 9.36 -0.51 13.19
N TYR A 211 9.23 -1.75 13.71
CA TYR A 211 8.31 -2.02 14.82
C TYR A 211 8.70 -1.26 16.08
N GLU A 212 9.96 -1.32 16.49
CA GLU A 212 10.42 -0.58 17.67
C GLU A 212 10.25 0.93 17.46
N ALA A 213 10.61 1.47 16.28
CA ALA A 213 10.42 2.89 15.95
C ALA A 213 8.95 3.33 16.06
N LEU A 214 8.03 2.55 15.52
CA LEU A 214 6.58 2.82 15.62
C LEU A 214 6.10 2.74 17.08
N ARG A 215 6.54 1.72 17.83
CA ARG A 215 6.09 1.52 19.21
C ARG A 215 6.61 2.60 20.15
N ASP A 216 7.86 3.01 19.99
CA ASP A 216 8.44 4.10 20.78
C ASP A 216 7.75 5.45 20.49
N ALA A 217 7.39 5.70 19.21
CA ALA A 217 6.77 6.95 18.79
C ALA A 217 5.26 7.04 19.07
N ALA A 218 4.50 5.94 18.89
CA ALA A 218 3.03 5.97 18.89
C ALA A 218 2.37 4.89 19.76
N GLY A 219 3.14 4.10 20.51
CA GLY A 219 2.61 3.03 21.35
C GLY A 219 2.09 1.83 20.55
N THR A 220 1.15 1.09 21.14
CA THR A 220 0.73 -0.21 20.60
C THR A 220 -0.55 -0.15 19.76
N ARG A 221 -1.25 0.97 19.70
CA ARG A 221 -2.53 1.10 18.97
C ARG A 221 -2.37 1.01 17.45
N PRO A 222 -1.47 1.78 16.81
CA PRO A 222 -1.36 1.73 15.35
C PRO A 222 -0.83 0.37 14.87
N VAL A 223 -1.29 -0.05 13.70
CA VAL A 223 -0.83 -1.29 13.05
C VAL A 223 0.52 -1.04 12.35
N LEU A 224 1.48 -1.95 12.53
CA LEU A 224 2.61 -2.08 11.61
C LEU A 224 2.22 -3.04 10.50
N VAL A 225 2.25 -2.58 9.25
CA VAL A 225 1.98 -3.42 8.09
C VAL A 225 3.30 -3.84 7.45
N LEU A 226 3.42 -5.12 7.11
CA LEU A 226 4.60 -5.69 6.49
C LEU A 226 4.25 -6.16 5.08
N HIS A 227 4.82 -5.58 4.05
CA HIS A 227 4.71 -6.13 2.70
C HIS A 227 5.32 -7.53 2.61
N ASP A 228 4.64 -8.48 1.99
CA ASP A 228 5.05 -9.90 1.96
C ASP A 228 6.21 -10.20 0.99
N ALA A 229 6.71 -9.16 0.31
CA ALA A 229 7.83 -9.23 -0.63
C ALA A 229 7.60 -10.24 -1.78
N CYS A 230 6.36 -10.47 -2.19
CA CYS A 230 5.93 -11.50 -3.12
C CYS A 230 6.33 -12.93 -2.68
N LEU A 231 6.55 -13.14 -1.39
CA LEU A 231 6.98 -14.40 -0.76
C LEU A 231 6.04 -14.81 0.37
N PRO A 232 4.77 -15.13 0.11
CA PRO A 232 3.75 -15.35 1.14
C PRO A 232 4.11 -16.45 2.14
N ASP A 233 4.91 -17.44 1.75
CA ASP A 233 5.35 -18.53 2.65
C ASP A 233 6.56 -18.15 3.53
N ALA A 234 7.23 -17.02 3.28
CA ALA A 234 8.47 -16.64 3.96
C ALA A 234 8.26 -16.11 5.39
N TRP A 235 7.03 -15.80 5.78
CA TRP A 235 6.72 -15.05 7.01
C TRP A 235 6.24 -15.94 8.17
N ARG A 236 6.30 -17.26 8.03
CA ARG A 236 5.92 -18.18 9.11
C ARG A 236 6.62 -17.85 10.42
N ALA A 237 5.84 -17.71 11.49
CA ALA A 237 6.30 -17.42 12.84
C ALA A 237 7.19 -16.17 12.96
N PHE A 238 7.23 -15.32 11.90
CA PHE A 238 7.88 -14.04 11.98
C PHE A 238 6.97 -13.05 12.69
N MET A 239 7.51 -12.31 13.65
CA MET A 239 6.77 -11.35 14.48
C MET A 239 5.46 -11.93 15.06
N SER A 240 5.58 -13.14 15.65
CA SER A 240 4.44 -13.85 16.23
C SER A 240 3.61 -12.96 17.19
N PRO A 241 2.28 -13.02 17.11
CA PRO A 241 1.38 -12.25 17.97
C PRO A 241 1.59 -12.42 19.47
N ALA A 242 2.19 -13.53 19.90
CA ALA A 242 2.57 -13.75 21.30
C ALA A 242 3.62 -12.75 21.83
N ARG A 243 4.37 -12.09 20.95
CA ARG A 243 5.45 -11.16 21.29
C ARG A 243 5.27 -9.78 20.64
N TYR A 244 4.68 -9.72 19.46
CA TYR A 244 4.48 -8.49 18.69
C TYR A 244 3.00 -8.22 18.56
N VAL A 245 2.56 -7.02 18.93
CA VAL A 245 1.15 -6.62 18.88
C VAL A 245 0.88 -5.73 17.67
N ASN A 246 -0.30 -5.84 17.08
CA ASN A 246 -0.76 -5.04 15.96
C ASN A 246 0.24 -5.02 14.79
N VAL A 247 0.56 -6.23 14.30
CA VAL A 247 1.36 -6.45 13.09
C VAL A 247 0.51 -7.20 12.08
N TRP A 248 0.36 -6.66 10.88
CA TRP A 248 -0.35 -7.28 9.77
C TRP A 248 0.61 -7.60 8.63
N LEU A 249 0.23 -8.54 7.79
CA LEU A 249 0.96 -8.88 6.57
C LEU A 249 0.17 -8.40 5.37
N ASP A 250 0.81 -7.60 4.52
CA ASP A 250 0.23 -7.13 3.26
C ASP A 250 0.67 -7.99 2.08
N SER A 251 -0.27 -8.23 1.16
CA SER A 251 -0.05 -8.94 -0.09
C SER A 251 -0.65 -8.14 -1.24
N HIS A 252 0.14 -7.84 -2.28
CA HIS A 252 -0.34 -7.23 -3.52
C HIS A 252 -0.70 -8.32 -4.52
N ILE A 253 -1.95 -8.32 -5.00
CA ILE A 253 -2.47 -9.41 -5.83
C ILE A 253 -3.03 -8.87 -7.14
N TYR A 254 -2.25 -9.04 -8.19
CA TYR A 254 -2.57 -8.62 -9.55
C TYR A 254 -2.46 -9.76 -10.55
N HIS A 255 -3.30 -9.72 -11.57
CA HIS A 255 -3.31 -10.71 -12.65
C HIS A 255 -3.22 -10.10 -14.06
N TYR A 256 -3.13 -8.79 -14.18
CA TYR A 256 -3.11 -8.10 -15.48
C TYR A 256 -1.89 -8.44 -16.34
N ALA A 257 -0.77 -8.80 -15.72
CA ALA A 257 0.47 -9.18 -16.40
C ALA A 257 0.63 -10.68 -16.60
N GLU A 258 -0.36 -11.48 -16.18
CA GLU A 258 -0.30 -12.93 -16.29
C GLU A 258 -0.43 -13.38 -17.75
N SER A 259 0.36 -14.39 -18.12
CA SER A 259 0.17 -15.12 -19.37
C SER A 259 -1.06 -16.04 -19.34
N MET A 260 -1.80 -16.02 -18.24
CA MET A 260 -2.99 -16.84 -18.05
C MET A 260 -4.10 -16.32 -18.95
N ASN A 261 -4.51 -17.17 -19.87
CA ASN A 261 -5.67 -16.90 -20.71
C ASN A 261 -6.93 -16.79 -19.86
N ALA A 262 -7.37 -15.57 -19.60
CA ALA A 262 -8.61 -15.27 -18.88
C ALA A 262 -9.84 -15.39 -19.81
N ALA A 263 -9.78 -16.24 -20.82
CA ALA A 263 -10.85 -16.45 -21.77
C ALA A 263 -12.14 -16.86 -21.05
N GLY A 264 -13.09 -15.93 -21.02
CA GLY A 264 -14.42 -16.14 -20.48
C GLY A 264 -14.51 -16.35 -18.95
N PRO A 265 -15.72 -16.58 -18.41
CA PRO A 265 -15.97 -16.67 -16.97
C PRO A 265 -15.21 -17.77 -16.25
N ALA A 266 -14.86 -18.86 -16.94
CA ALA A 266 -14.11 -19.96 -16.35
C ALA A 266 -12.64 -19.59 -16.10
N GLY A 267 -12.02 -18.81 -17.03
CA GLY A 267 -10.67 -18.27 -16.84
C GLY A 267 -10.62 -17.28 -15.67
N VAL A 268 -11.59 -16.38 -15.62
CA VAL A 268 -11.73 -15.38 -14.53
C VAL A 268 -11.87 -16.06 -13.16
N ARG A 269 -12.64 -17.14 -13.05
CA ARG A 269 -12.74 -17.92 -11.80
C ARG A 269 -11.39 -18.51 -11.38
N LYS A 270 -10.58 -19.02 -12.31
CA LYS A 270 -9.24 -19.52 -11.99
C LYS A 270 -8.32 -18.45 -11.43
N LEU A 271 -8.45 -17.20 -11.89
CA LEU A 271 -7.70 -16.07 -11.34
C LEU A 271 -8.12 -15.78 -9.88
N ALA A 272 -9.42 -15.76 -9.61
CA ALA A 272 -9.93 -15.60 -8.24
C ALA A 272 -9.50 -16.77 -7.31
N ASP A 273 -9.52 -18.01 -7.81
CA ASP A 273 -9.02 -19.18 -7.08
C ASP A 273 -7.52 -19.06 -6.79
N ALA A 274 -6.74 -18.52 -7.72
CA ALA A 274 -5.30 -18.26 -7.52
C ALA A 274 -5.07 -17.20 -6.43
N SER A 275 -5.88 -16.15 -6.40
CA SER A 275 -5.85 -15.13 -5.33
C SER A 275 -6.19 -15.74 -3.97
N ALA A 276 -7.25 -16.55 -3.89
CA ALA A 276 -7.62 -17.24 -2.66
C ALA A 276 -6.50 -18.18 -2.17
N ALA A 277 -5.84 -18.88 -3.09
CA ALA A 277 -4.70 -19.73 -2.77
C ALA A 277 -3.49 -18.93 -2.28
N TYR A 278 -3.24 -17.75 -2.86
CA TYR A 278 -2.18 -16.85 -2.41
C TYR A 278 -2.43 -16.38 -0.97
N VAL A 279 -3.62 -15.84 -0.69
CA VAL A 279 -4.07 -15.42 0.64
C VAL A 279 -3.95 -16.58 1.65
N ALA A 280 -4.38 -17.78 1.28
CA ALA A 280 -4.26 -18.96 2.14
C ALA A 280 -2.81 -19.31 2.49
N ARG A 281 -1.85 -19.02 1.61
CA ARG A 281 -0.42 -19.16 1.88
C ARG A 281 0.07 -18.07 2.83
N ALA A 282 -0.26 -16.80 2.58
CA ALA A 282 0.10 -15.66 3.43
C ALA A 282 -0.41 -15.83 4.88
N ARG A 283 -1.65 -16.33 5.05
CA ARG A 283 -2.26 -16.62 6.36
C ARG A 283 -1.50 -17.65 7.19
N LYS A 284 -0.64 -18.48 6.58
CA LYS A 284 0.25 -19.38 7.32
C LYS A 284 1.34 -18.66 8.10
N SER A 285 1.52 -17.36 7.92
CA SER A 285 2.35 -16.52 8.76
C SER A 285 1.89 -16.50 10.22
N GLY A 286 0.58 -16.63 10.45
CA GLY A 286 -0.09 -16.45 11.74
C GLY A 286 -0.41 -14.98 12.05
N LEU A 287 -0.14 -14.07 11.12
CA LEU A 287 -0.53 -12.66 11.19
C LEU A 287 -1.89 -12.44 10.52
N PRO A 288 -2.67 -11.42 10.91
CA PRO A 288 -3.75 -10.91 10.09
C PRO A 288 -3.19 -10.49 8.72
N VAL A 289 -3.85 -10.93 7.65
CA VAL A 289 -3.45 -10.63 6.26
C VAL A 289 -4.39 -9.57 5.71
N MET A 290 -3.84 -8.54 5.10
CA MET A 290 -4.58 -7.62 4.24
C MET A 290 -4.15 -7.80 2.78
N VAL A 291 -4.95 -7.30 1.85
CA VAL A 291 -4.59 -7.15 0.44
C VAL A 291 -4.50 -5.66 0.16
N GLY A 292 -3.29 -5.10 0.27
CA GLY A 292 -3.04 -3.67 0.19
C GLY A 292 -3.21 -3.11 -1.21
N GLU A 293 -2.99 -3.97 -2.22
CA GLU A 293 -3.24 -3.58 -3.59
C GLU A 293 -3.85 -4.70 -4.43
N TRP A 294 -4.90 -4.34 -5.13
CA TRP A 294 -5.55 -5.14 -6.16
C TRP A 294 -6.38 -4.26 -7.09
N SER A 295 -6.71 -4.74 -8.27
CA SER A 295 -7.54 -4.01 -9.24
C SER A 295 -8.50 -4.94 -9.97
N SER A 296 -9.38 -4.36 -10.79
CA SER A 296 -10.27 -5.09 -11.69
C SER A 296 -9.59 -5.49 -13.01
N ALA A 297 -8.31 -5.14 -13.18
CA ALA A 297 -7.61 -5.35 -14.45
C ALA A 297 -7.37 -6.84 -14.71
N LEU A 298 -7.81 -7.28 -15.88
CA LEU A 298 -7.59 -8.62 -16.42
C LEU A 298 -6.38 -8.62 -17.38
N PRO A 299 -5.76 -9.78 -17.61
CA PRO A 299 -4.82 -9.96 -18.71
C PRO A 299 -5.40 -9.45 -20.03
N LEU A 300 -4.54 -9.07 -20.96
CA LEU A 300 -4.98 -8.60 -22.27
C LEU A 300 -5.93 -9.63 -22.91
N ALA A 301 -7.08 -9.14 -23.36
CA ALA A 301 -8.09 -9.96 -23.98
C ALA A 301 -7.66 -10.47 -25.35
N ASP A 302 -8.17 -11.63 -25.74
CA ASP A 302 -8.12 -12.10 -27.12
C ASP A 302 -8.70 -11.05 -28.07
N ALA A 303 -8.15 -10.94 -29.29
CA ALA A 303 -8.44 -9.93 -30.30
C ALA A 303 -9.91 -9.85 -30.80
N GLY A 304 -10.83 -10.60 -30.20
CA GLY A 304 -12.25 -10.63 -30.53
C GLY A 304 -13.21 -10.18 -29.43
N MET A 305 -12.69 -9.75 -28.25
CA MET A 305 -13.56 -9.34 -27.15
C MET A 305 -14.06 -7.91 -27.33
N THR A 306 -15.38 -7.72 -27.23
CA THR A 306 -15.97 -6.37 -27.27
C THR A 306 -15.70 -5.62 -25.96
N PRO A 307 -15.71 -4.27 -25.94
CA PRO A 307 -15.57 -3.49 -24.72
C PRO A 307 -16.60 -3.87 -23.63
N GLU A 308 -17.83 -4.12 -24.02
CA GLU A 308 -18.93 -4.54 -23.10
C GLU A 308 -18.67 -5.92 -22.51
N GLY A 309 -18.18 -6.84 -23.34
CA GLY A 309 -17.76 -8.18 -22.92
C GLY A 309 -16.63 -8.13 -21.91
N ARG A 310 -15.65 -7.25 -22.13
CA ARG A 310 -14.55 -7.02 -21.19
C ARG A 310 -15.04 -6.46 -19.85
N ILE A 311 -15.87 -5.44 -19.87
CA ILE A 311 -16.47 -4.86 -18.63
C ILE A 311 -17.25 -5.91 -17.86
N ALA A 312 -18.01 -6.76 -18.54
CA ALA A 312 -18.74 -7.85 -17.90
C ALA A 312 -17.82 -8.85 -17.20
N LEU A 313 -16.69 -9.22 -17.85
CA LEU A 313 -15.69 -10.11 -17.25
C LEU A 313 -14.95 -9.45 -16.09
N GLU A 314 -14.59 -8.18 -16.19
CA GLU A 314 -13.96 -7.40 -15.12
C GLU A 314 -14.87 -7.35 -13.87
N ARG A 315 -16.18 -7.19 -14.05
CA ARG A 315 -17.14 -7.27 -12.93
C ARG A 315 -17.17 -8.64 -12.27
N VAL A 316 -17.20 -9.72 -13.05
CA VAL A 316 -17.15 -11.09 -12.52
C VAL A 316 -15.84 -11.33 -11.78
N TYR A 317 -14.73 -10.84 -12.31
CA TYR A 317 -13.41 -10.92 -11.67
C TYR A 317 -13.37 -10.16 -10.36
N THR A 318 -13.84 -8.92 -10.35
CA THR A 318 -13.91 -8.06 -9.16
C THR A 318 -14.70 -8.74 -8.03
N ALA A 319 -15.87 -9.27 -8.32
CA ALA A 319 -16.68 -10.02 -7.36
C ALA A 319 -15.94 -11.28 -6.84
N GLY A 320 -15.23 -11.98 -7.74
CA GLY A 320 -14.43 -13.14 -7.37
C GLY A 320 -13.25 -12.77 -6.46
N GLN A 321 -12.58 -11.66 -6.72
CA GLN A 321 -11.49 -11.13 -5.88
C GLN A 321 -12.00 -10.75 -4.48
N MET A 322 -13.09 -9.99 -4.40
CA MET A 322 -13.71 -9.62 -3.12
C MET A 322 -14.08 -10.87 -2.31
N GLY A 323 -14.61 -11.90 -2.95
CA GLY A 323 -14.88 -13.20 -2.31
C GLY A 323 -13.60 -13.91 -1.83
N ALA A 324 -12.53 -13.86 -2.61
CA ALA A 324 -11.23 -14.44 -2.24
C ALA A 324 -10.59 -13.75 -1.02
N PHE A 325 -10.88 -12.46 -0.82
CA PHE A 325 -10.34 -11.63 0.26
C PHE A 325 -11.23 -11.61 1.52
N GLY A 326 -12.41 -12.21 1.50
CA GLY A 326 -13.39 -12.17 2.59
C GLY A 326 -12.92 -12.70 3.96
N GLY A 327 -11.75 -13.36 4.01
CA GLY A 327 -11.13 -13.79 5.26
C GLY A 327 -9.91 -12.96 5.67
N CYS A 328 -9.62 -11.87 4.99
CA CYS A 328 -8.53 -10.95 5.30
C CYS A 328 -8.92 -9.93 6.36
N ALA A 329 -7.94 -9.26 6.97
CA ALA A 329 -8.17 -8.11 7.84
C ALA A 329 -8.76 -6.92 7.07
N GLY A 330 -8.51 -6.85 5.78
CA GLY A 330 -9.07 -5.87 4.87
C GLY A 330 -8.48 -5.98 3.47
N TRP A 331 -8.96 -5.12 2.58
CA TRP A 331 -8.36 -4.93 1.27
C TRP A 331 -8.45 -3.47 0.83
N PHE A 332 -7.53 -3.03 -0.03
CA PHE A 332 -7.47 -1.68 -0.58
C PHE A 332 -7.39 -1.76 -2.11
N PHE A 333 -8.37 -1.14 -2.77
CA PHE A 333 -8.43 -1.13 -4.23
C PHE A 333 -7.44 -0.11 -4.81
N GLN A 334 -6.72 -0.49 -5.84
CA GLN A 334 -5.77 0.34 -6.56
C GLN A 334 -6.43 0.90 -7.83
N THR A 335 -6.83 2.16 -7.84
CA THR A 335 -6.70 3.26 -6.89
C THR A 335 -8.03 4.03 -6.81
N TRP A 336 -8.15 5.03 -5.92
CA TRP A 336 -9.37 5.85 -5.83
C TRP A 336 -9.74 6.48 -7.17
N LYS A 337 -8.76 7.16 -7.81
CA LYS A 337 -8.98 7.82 -9.09
C LYS A 337 -7.72 7.87 -9.95
N THR A 338 -7.92 7.93 -11.27
CA THR A 338 -6.90 8.15 -12.27
C THR A 338 -7.28 9.35 -13.13
N GLU A 339 -6.29 10.05 -13.71
CA GLU A 339 -6.53 11.18 -14.61
C GLU A 339 -7.40 10.77 -15.80
N GLY A 340 -7.11 9.62 -16.42
CA GLY A 340 -7.83 9.08 -17.57
C GLY A 340 -9.08 8.27 -17.24
N ARG A 341 -9.50 8.17 -15.97
CA ARG A 341 -10.63 7.32 -15.52
C ARG A 341 -10.53 5.89 -16.06
N LEU A 342 -9.35 5.27 -15.88
CA LEU A 342 -9.09 3.91 -16.33
C LEU A 342 -10.07 2.92 -15.71
N SER A 343 -10.89 2.28 -16.53
CA SER A 343 -12.06 1.51 -16.08
C SER A 343 -11.75 0.40 -15.08
N SER A 344 -10.58 -0.22 -15.17
CA SER A 344 -10.16 -1.35 -14.33
C SER A 344 -9.37 -0.92 -13.08
N TRP A 345 -8.97 0.37 -13.00
CA TRP A 345 -8.07 0.90 -11.99
C TRP A 345 -8.66 2.06 -11.19
N ASP A 346 -9.65 2.75 -11.73
CA ASP A 346 -10.33 3.87 -11.07
C ASP A 346 -11.53 3.32 -10.28
N ALA A 347 -11.47 3.35 -8.96
CA ALA A 347 -12.53 2.80 -8.10
C ALA A 347 -13.89 3.43 -8.37
N ARG A 348 -13.93 4.71 -8.80
CA ARG A 348 -15.17 5.40 -9.15
C ARG A 348 -15.88 4.78 -10.34
N VAL A 349 -15.13 4.05 -11.18
CA VAL A 349 -15.63 3.35 -12.38
C VAL A 349 -15.71 1.86 -12.11
N ALA A 350 -14.60 1.23 -11.73
CA ALA A 350 -14.48 -0.22 -11.53
C ALA A 350 -15.49 -0.77 -10.52
N LEU A 351 -15.71 -0.03 -9.42
CA LEU A 351 -16.58 -0.44 -8.32
C LEU A 351 -17.96 0.26 -8.35
N SER A 352 -18.30 0.96 -9.44
CA SER A 352 -19.56 1.73 -9.55
C SER A 352 -20.82 0.86 -9.56
N SER A 353 -20.70 -0.42 -9.88
CA SER A 353 -21.83 -1.37 -9.90
C SER A 353 -21.98 -2.19 -8.61
N PHE A 354 -21.08 -1.99 -7.63
CA PHE A 354 -21.17 -2.61 -6.32
C PHE A 354 -21.83 -1.61 -5.38
N GLU A 355 -22.96 -2.00 -4.78
CA GLU A 355 -23.68 -1.15 -3.83
C GLU A 355 -22.93 -1.11 -2.48
N THR A 356 -23.08 0.02 -1.78
CA THR A 356 -22.72 0.18 -0.38
C THR A 356 -23.45 -0.89 0.43
N GLY A 357 -22.81 -1.88 0.94
CA GLY A 357 -23.42 -3.00 1.65
C GLY A 357 -23.13 -4.36 1.00
N MET A 358 -22.54 -4.38 -0.21
CA MET A 358 -21.92 -5.60 -0.74
C MET A 358 -20.56 -5.89 -0.11
N PHE A 359 -20.08 -4.97 0.70
CA PHE A 359 -18.82 -5.13 1.45
C PHE A 359 -19.06 -5.75 2.85
N ASP A 360 -20.32 -5.82 3.31
CA ASP A 360 -20.71 -6.44 4.58
C ASP A 360 -20.87 -8.01 4.46
#